data_2abd1db4f9f59864469d56bfecc5debc
#
_entry.id   2abd1db4f9f59864469d56bfecc5debc
#
_cell.length_a   1.000
_cell.length_b   1.000
_cell.length_c   1.000
_cell.angle_alpha   90.00
_cell.angle_beta   90.00
_cell.angle_gamma   90.00
#
_symmetry.space_group_name_H-M   'P 1'
#
loop_
_entity.id
_entity.type
_entity.pdbx_description
1 polymer ?
#
loop_
_entity_poly.entity_id
_entity_poly.type
_entity_poly.pdbx_seq_one_letter_code
_entity_poly.pdbx_strand_id
1 'polypeptide(L)'
;MKIEKTIAILAYQCYTMYRIITVMRYSLVWAKALWTTVGGKNFPPFFYMWGEQMTELSIFIDESGDFGEVKERPAYYLVTLVFHNQADNIEEQVKKLEGNVKASGFDLEYIHTGPVIRREDIFSGYSIDERRKLLYKMLNFLNNLPVVYETIVVNRKEAIDKISLSGKLAKKISEVIRLHEDYFDSFDKVIVYYDNGQIELSAILNAVFSVHFGNVEFRKAEPQKYRLLQIADFICSVELLKIKMQEKRLSKSEENFFYKPKELKKTFIKSVEKKHI
;
A
#
# COMPACT_ATOMS: atom_id res chain seq x y z
N MET A 1 -32.13 6.34 23.31
CA MET A 1 -32.14 7.83 23.28
C MET A 1 -31.14 8.50 24.20
N LYS A 2 -31.01 8.16 25.52
CA LYS A 2 -29.98 8.77 26.39
C LYS A 2 -28.53 8.31 26.03
N ILE A 3 -28.31 7.03 25.72
CA ILE A 3 -27.01 6.47 25.41
C ILE A 3 -26.44 7.00 24.07
N GLU A 4 -27.29 7.14 23.07
CA GLU A 4 -26.90 7.68 21.74
C GLU A 4 -26.46 9.15 21.83
N LYS A 5 -27.13 9.96 22.65
CA LYS A 5 -26.71 11.36 22.91
C LYS A 5 -25.36 11.44 23.64
N THR A 6 -25.09 10.51 24.56
CA THR A 6 -23.80 10.46 25.28
C THR A 6 -22.66 10.05 24.38
N ILE A 7 -22.87 9.08 23.49
CA ILE A 7 -21.87 8.65 22.48
C ILE A 7 -21.59 9.78 21.50
N ALA A 8 -22.60 10.49 21.02
CA ALA A 8 -22.43 11.62 20.10
C ALA A 8 -21.66 12.79 20.75
N ILE A 9 -21.88 13.06 22.04
CA ILE A 9 -21.16 14.11 22.79
C ILE A 9 -19.69 13.69 22.98
N LEU A 10 -19.41 12.43 23.32
CA LEU A 10 -18.05 11.93 23.45
C LEU A 10 -17.30 11.93 22.13
N ALA A 11 -17.95 11.53 21.04
CA ALA A 11 -17.37 11.58 19.69
C ALA A 11 -17.06 13.03 19.28
N TYR A 12 -17.95 13.98 19.56
CA TYR A 12 -17.72 15.39 19.27
C TYR A 12 -16.61 16.00 20.14
N GLN A 13 -16.49 15.60 21.41
CA GLN A 13 -15.39 16.02 22.27
C GLN A 13 -14.05 15.44 21.83
N CYS A 14 -13.99 14.17 21.42
CA CYS A 14 -12.80 13.56 20.82
C CYS A 14 -12.40 14.25 19.53
N TYR A 15 -13.34 14.57 18.65
CA TYR A 15 -13.10 15.29 17.40
C TYR A 15 -12.58 16.72 17.63
N THR A 16 -13.16 17.46 18.60
CA THR A 16 -12.70 18.81 18.96
C THR A 16 -11.31 18.79 19.60
N MET A 17 -11.03 17.82 20.47
CA MET A 17 -9.68 17.62 21.03
C MET A 17 -8.65 17.29 19.94
N TYR A 18 -9.00 16.42 19.00
CA TYR A 18 -8.15 16.10 17.86
C TYR A 18 -7.84 17.33 17.00
N ARG A 19 -8.83 18.15 16.64
CA ARG A 19 -8.61 19.41 15.90
C ARG A 19 -7.74 20.42 16.67
N ILE A 20 -7.93 20.53 17.97
CA ILE A 20 -7.11 21.40 18.82
C ILE A 20 -5.66 20.93 18.84
N ILE A 21 -5.42 19.62 18.95
CA ILE A 21 -4.08 19.02 18.91
C ILE A 21 -3.45 19.27 17.54
N THR A 22 -4.16 19.07 16.44
CA THR A 22 -3.66 19.32 15.08
C THR A 22 -3.29 20.79 14.87
N VAL A 23 -4.16 21.74 15.28
CA VAL A 23 -3.88 23.17 15.20
C VAL A 23 -2.68 23.55 16.09
N MET A 24 -2.53 22.95 17.27
CA MET A 24 -1.36 23.16 18.13
C MET A 24 -0.07 22.62 17.51
N ARG A 25 -0.12 21.49 16.80
CA ARG A 25 1.03 20.95 16.05
C ARG A 25 1.52 21.93 14.99
N TYR A 26 0.63 22.43 14.14
CA TYR A 26 0.98 23.44 13.14
C TYR A 26 1.54 24.73 13.77
N SER A 27 0.95 25.18 14.88
CA SER A 27 1.44 26.37 15.59
C SER A 27 2.82 26.19 16.22
N LEU A 28 3.18 24.99 16.67
CA LEU A 28 4.49 24.64 17.20
C LEU A 28 5.58 24.59 16.11
N VAL A 29 5.27 24.06 14.95
CA VAL A 29 6.18 24.05 13.78
C VAL A 29 6.47 25.48 13.33
N TRP A 30 5.44 26.34 13.25
CA TRP A 30 5.61 27.75 12.92
C TRP A 30 6.34 28.53 14.01
N ALA A 31 6.08 28.27 15.29
CA ALA A 31 6.78 28.87 16.40
C ALA A 31 8.29 28.49 16.39
N LYS A 32 8.59 27.26 16.03
CA LYS A 32 9.97 26.75 15.88
C LYS A 32 10.71 27.46 14.73
N ALA A 33 10.05 27.59 13.58
CA ALA A 33 10.58 28.29 12.41
C ALA A 33 10.80 29.78 12.70
N LEU A 34 9.84 30.45 13.35
CA LEU A 34 9.96 31.86 13.77
C LEU A 34 11.08 32.08 14.80
N TRP A 35 11.22 31.16 15.78
CA TRP A 35 12.29 31.30 16.79
C TRP A 35 13.70 31.18 16.19
N THR A 36 13.89 30.26 15.23
CA THR A 36 15.15 30.14 14.50
C THR A 36 15.43 31.37 13.61
N THR A 37 14.40 31.96 13.02
CA THR A 37 14.53 33.16 12.16
C THR A 37 14.90 34.40 12.95
N VAL A 38 14.52 34.51 14.23
CA VAL A 38 14.89 35.63 15.12
C VAL A 38 16.19 35.40 15.91
N GLY A 39 16.96 34.36 15.57
CA GLY A 39 18.29 34.12 16.14
C GLY A 39 18.30 33.50 17.54
N GLY A 40 17.22 32.91 18.01
CA GLY A 40 17.16 32.22 19.30
C GLY A 40 18.02 30.95 19.30
N LYS A 41 19.07 30.91 20.14
CA LYS A 41 20.04 29.80 20.20
C LYS A 41 19.55 28.58 20.98
N ASN A 42 18.60 28.74 21.92
CA ASN A 42 18.07 27.65 22.73
C ASN A 42 16.54 27.76 22.81
N PHE A 43 15.86 26.68 22.48
CA PHE A 43 14.41 26.59 22.67
C PHE A 43 14.08 26.54 24.16
N PRO A 44 13.01 27.22 24.63
CA PRO A 44 12.58 27.11 26.02
C PRO A 44 12.33 25.63 26.41
N PRO A 45 12.65 25.20 27.64
CA PRO A 45 12.51 23.82 28.09
C PRO A 45 11.10 23.25 27.90
N PHE A 46 10.07 24.09 27.93
CA PHE A 46 8.68 23.74 27.68
C PHE A 46 8.46 23.13 26.29
N PHE A 47 9.21 23.54 25.28
CA PHE A 47 9.13 22.98 23.92
C PHE A 47 9.85 21.62 23.79
N TYR A 48 10.79 21.28 24.70
CA TYR A 48 11.45 19.97 24.72
C TYR A 48 10.61 18.90 25.39
N MET A 49 9.63 19.25 26.20
CA MET A 49 8.70 18.29 26.82
C MET A 49 7.71 17.68 25.81
N TRP A 50 7.53 18.31 24.65
CA TRP A 50 6.70 17.86 23.55
C TRP A 50 7.59 17.50 22.34
N GLY A 51 8.62 16.72 22.58
CA GLY A 51 9.38 16.06 21.52
C GLY A 51 8.49 15.05 20.81
N GLU A 52 7.52 15.54 20.03
CA GLU A 52 6.68 14.71 19.20
C GLU A 52 7.59 14.03 18.18
N GLN A 53 7.69 12.71 18.31
CA GLN A 53 8.33 11.89 17.30
C GLN A 53 7.49 12.07 16.03
N MET A 54 8.11 12.61 14.96
CA MET A 54 7.44 12.80 13.68
C MET A 54 6.83 11.47 13.23
N THR A 55 5.54 11.50 12.97
CA THR A 55 4.84 10.32 12.46
C THR A 55 5.05 10.19 10.97
N GLU A 56 5.58 9.06 10.53
CA GLU A 56 5.89 8.82 9.12
C GLU A 56 5.04 7.68 8.57
N LEU A 57 4.37 7.92 7.44
CA LEU A 57 3.67 6.92 6.66
C LEU A 57 4.52 6.46 5.49
N SER A 58 4.78 5.17 5.39
CA SER A 58 5.35 4.55 4.20
C SER A 58 4.24 4.02 3.29
N ILE A 59 4.28 4.36 2.01
CA ILE A 59 3.36 3.85 0.98
C ILE A 59 4.16 3.04 -0.02
N PHE A 60 3.94 1.72 -0.06
CA PHE A 60 4.56 0.82 -1.02
C PHE A 60 3.62 0.57 -2.17
N ILE A 61 4.09 0.80 -3.40
CA ILE A 61 3.24 0.81 -4.60
C ILE A 61 3.72 -0.26 -5.57
N ASP A 62 2.77 -1.04 -6.07
CA ASP A 62 2.95 -1.96 -7.18
C ASP A 62 1.77 -1.89 -8.14
N GLU A 63 1.98 -2.25 -9.41
CA GLU A 63 0.95 -2.22 -10.42
C GLU A 63 0.83 -3.54 -11.19
N SER A 64 -0.33 -3.72 -11.81
CA SER A 64 -0.58 -4.79 -12.78
C SER A 64 -1.23 -4.22 -14.03
N GLY A 65 -0.62 -4.49 -15.16
CA GLY A 65 -0.98 -3.93 -16.46
C GLY A 65 0.11 -3.01 -17.00
N ASP A 66 -0.13 -2.42 -18.15
CA ASP A 66 0.80 -1.50 -18.81
C ASP A 66 0.08 -0.36 -19.53
N PHE A 67 0.84 0.66 -19.96
CA PHE A 67 0.38 1.77 -20.79
C PHE A 67 0.40 1.46 -22.29
N GLY A 68 0.65 0.22 -22.71
CA GLY A 68 0.77 -0.22 -24.10
C GLY A 68 -0.46 0.02 -24.99
N GLU A 69 -0.39 -0.37 -26.26
CA GLU A 69 -1.45 -0.13 -27.26
C GLU A 69 -2.69 -1.03 -27.06
N VAL A 70 -3.83 -0.62 -27.66
CA VAL A 70 -5.17 -1.17 -27.38
C VAL A 70 -5.31 -2.68 -27.66
N LYS A 71 -4.61 -3.21 -28.66
CA LYS A 71 -4.81 -4.59 -29.15
C LYS A 71 -4.17 -5.67 -28.27
N GLU A 72 -3.16 -5.31 -27.47
CA GLU A 72 -2.36 -6.25 -26.65
C GLU A 72 -2.55 -6.04 -25.14
N ARG A 73 -3.47 -5.17 -24.75
CA ARG A 73 -3.64 -4.73 -23.36
C ARG A 73 -4.31 -5.76 -22.46
N PRO A 74 -3.86 -5.89 -21.21
CA PRO A 74 -4.69 -6.48 -20.19
C PRO A 74 -5.99 -5.67 -20.02
N ALA A 75 -7.08 -6.37 -19.67
CA ALA A 75 -8.41 -5.75 -19.57
C ALA A 75 -8.47 -4.68 -18.47
N TYR A 76 -7.59 -4.75 -17.48
CA TYR A 76 -7.53 -3.88 -16.32
C TYR A 76 -6.12 -3.37 -16.09
N TYR A 77 -6.05 -2.14 -15.58
CA TYR A 77 -4.85 -1.58 -14.98
C TYR A 77 -5.11 -1.39 -13.49
N LEU A 78 -4.28 -1.99 -12.66
CA LEU A 78 -4.38 -1.91 -11.21
C LEU A 78 -3.17 -1.17 -10.65
N VAL A 79 -3.40 -0.36 -9.61
CA VAL A 79 -2.34 0.21 -8.77
C VAL A 79 -2.70 -0.08 -7.32
N THR A 80 -1.86 -0.81 -6.63
CA THR A 80 -2.03 -1.14 -5.21
C THR A 80 -1.13 -0.27 -4.36
N LEU A 81 -1.71 0.36 -3.35
CA LEU A 81 -1.05 1.19 -2.35
C LEU A 81 -1.11 0.45 -1.02
N VAL A 82 0.03 0.07 -0.46
CA VAL A 82 0.14 -0.55 0.89
C VAL A 82 0.65 0.50 1.86
N PHE A 83 -0.11 0.78 2.88
CA PHE A 83 0.15 1.80 3.89
C PHE A 83 0.74 1.17 5.15
N HIS A 84 1.86 1.69 5.61
CA HIS A 84 2.55 1.23 6.82
C HIS A 84 2.98 2.42 7.67
N ASN A 85 2.47 2.50 8.91
CA ASN A 85 2.96 3.45 9.90
C ASN A 85 4.36 3.03 10.35
N GLN A 86 5.37 3.88 10.15
CA GLN A 86 6.76 3.53 10.51
C GLN A 86 7.00 3.35 12.01
N ALA A 87 6.08 3.81 12.85
CA ALA A 87 6.11 3.51 14.29
C ALA A 87 5.85 2.02 14.59
N ASP A 88 5.21 1.30 13.69
CA ASP A 88 4.91 -0.13 13.83
C ASP A 88 6.11 -0.97 13.36
N ASN A 89 6.86 -1.55 14.29
CA ASN A 89 8.00 -2.39 13.94
C ASN A 89 7.55 -3.74 13.34
N ILE A 90 8.04 -4.06 12.15
CA ILE A 90 7.75 -5.31 11.43
C ILE A 90 8.97 -6.23 11.27
N GLU A 91 10.07 -5.93 11.94
CA GLU A 91 11.34 -6.66 11.79
C GLU A 91 11.22 -8.13 12.15
N GLU A 92 10.46 -8.44 13.21
CA GLU A 92 10.20 -9.82 13.64
C GLU A 92 9.41 -10.60 12.57
N GLN A 93 8.37 -9.98 12.00
CA GLN A 93 7.56 -10.58 10.94
C GLN A 93 8.39 -10.86 9.69
N VAL A 94 9.28 -9.92 9.30
CA VAL A 94 10.20 -10.08 8.17
C VAL A 94 11.17 -11.24 8.42
N LYS A 95 11.85 -11.27 9.58
CA LYS A 95 12.76 -12.37 9.98
C LYS A 95 12.05 -13.73 9.96
N LYS A 96 10.80 -13.78 10.43
CA LYS A 96 9.98 -14.99 10.42
C LYS A 96 9.64 -15.46 9.02
N LEU A 97 9.29 -14.53 8.09
CA LEU A 97 9.08 -14.88 6.69
C LEU A 97 10.35 -15.49 6.09
N GLU A 98 11.48 -14.79 6.22
CA GLU A 98 12.76 -15.21 5.65
C GLU A 98 13.22 -16.57 6.19
N GLY A 99 13.13 -16.75 7.50
CA GLY A 99 13.42 -18.03 8.15
C GLY A 99 12.51 -19.16 7.65
N ASN A 100 11.22 -18.92 7.49
CA ASN A 100 10.26 -19.89 6.98
C ASN A 100 10.49 -20.24 5.50
N VAL A 101 10.89 -19.26 4.67
CA VAL A 101 11.24 -19.47 3.25
C VAL A 101 12.47 -20.35 3.18
N LYS A 102 13.54 -19.97 3.88
CA LYS A 102 14.80 -20.72 3.92
C LYS A 102 14.64 -22.15 4.48
N ALA A 103 13.90 -22.31 5.58
CA ALA A 103 13.61 -23.62 6.19
C ALA A 103 12.81 -24.56 5.27
N SER A 104 12.15 -24.03 4.26
CA SER A 104 11.43 -24.81 3.25
C SER A 104 12.29 -25.13 2.00
N GLY A 105 13.59 -24.86 2.07
CA GLY A 105 14.53 -25.16 0.98
C GLY A 105 14.55 -24.12 -0.15
N PHE A 106 13.96 -22.92 0.06
CA PHE A 106 14.01 -21.85 -0.92
C PHE A 106 15.13 -20.86 -0.59
N ASP A 107 15.97 -20.60 -1.58
CA ASP A 107 16.99 -19.56 -1.55
C ASP A 107 16.56 -18.43 -2.49
N LEU A 108 15.68 -17.56 -1.99
CA LEU A 108 15.03 -16.53 -2.77
C LEU A 108 15.25 -15.15 -2.13
N GLU A 109 15.85 -14.25 -2.88
CA GLU A 109 15.98 -12.86 -2.47
C GLU A 109 14.62 -12.15 -2.48
N TYR A 110 13.73 -12.56 -3.41
CA TYR A 110 12.40 -11.98 -3.51
C TYR A 110 11.37 -12.96 -4.09
N ILE A 111 10.10 -12.79 -3.69
CA ILE A 111 8.99 -13.61 -4.13
C ILE A 111 8.06 -12.74 -4.99
N HIS A 112 8.02 -13.03 -6.30
CA HIS A 112 7.17 -12.36 -7.27
C HIS A 112 5.93 -13.20 -7.54
N THR A 113 4.77 -12.70 -7.14
CA THR A 113 3.51 -13.46 -7.08
C THR A 113 3.05 -13.96 -8.44
N GLY A 114 3.10 -13.11 -9.47
CA GLY A 114 2.71 -13.48 -10.83
C GLY A 114 3.48 -14.69 -11.35
N PRO A 115 4.81 -14.64 -11.43
CA PRO A 115 5.66 -15.77 -11.80
C PRO A 115 5.49 -17.02 -10.93
N VAL A 116 5.30 -16.86 -9.61
CA VAL A 116 4.97 -18.00 -8.72
C VAL A 116 3.71 -18.73 -9.21
N ILE A 117 2.65 -18.01 -9.54
CA ILE A 117 1.39 -18.60 -10.00
C ILE A 117 1.52 -19.19 -11.39
N ARG A 118 2.15 -18.48 -12.34
CA ARG A 118 2.22 -18.86 -13.74
C ARG A 118 3.37 -19.82 -14.07
N ARG A 119 4.25 -20.11 -13.10
CA ARG A 119 5.44 -20.96 -13.28
C ARG A 119 6.46 -20.34 -14.24
N GLU A 120 6.76 -19.08 -14.04
CA GLU A 120 7.70 -18.30 -14.86
C GLU A 120 9.01 -18.05 -14.12
N ASP A 121 10.02 -17.59 -14.86
CA ASP A 121 11.34 -17.21 -14.35
C ASP A 121 11.99 -18.30 -13.48
N ILE A 122 12.55 -17.92 -12.35
CA ILE A 122 13.18 -18.85 -11.39
C ILE A 122 12.20 -19.88 -10.81
N PHE A 123 10.89 -19.61 -10.87
CA PHE A 123 9.85 -20.52 -10.37
C PHE A 123 9.49 -21.64 -11.34
N SER A 124 10.04 -21.64 -12.55
CA SER A 124 9.82 -22.70 -13.56
C SER A 124 10.33 -24.07 -13.09
N GLY A 125 11.37 -24.10 -12.24
CA GLY A 125 11.96 -25.30 -11.67
C GLY A 125 11.19 -25.90 -10.49
N TYR A 126 10.28 -25.12 -9.86
CA TYR A 126 9.54 -25.58 -8.68
C TYR A 126 8.22 -26.26 -9.06
N SER A 127 7.89 -27.31 -8.33
CA SER A 127 6.57 -27.96 -8.42
C SER A 127 5.44 -27.02 -8.01
N ILE A 128 4.20 -27.37 -8.37
CA ILE A 128 3.04 -26.57 -8.02
C ILE A 128 2.86 -26.47 -6.50
N ASP A 129 3.17 -27.54 -5.76
CA ASP A 129 3.02 -27.55 -4.30
C ASP A 129 4.07 -26.70 -3.59
N GLU A 130 5.31 -26.67 -4.11
CA GLU A 130 6.35 -25.77 -3.59
C GLU A 130 5.95 -24.30 -3.82
N ARG A 131 5.49 -23.96 -5.03
CA ARG A 131 5.05 -22.61 -5.35
C ARG A 131 3.83 -22.18 -4.52
N ARG A 132 2.89 -23.10 -4.25
CA ARG A 132 1.78 -22.85 -3.31
C ARG A 132 2.27 -22.59 -1.89
N LYS A 133 3.24 -23.37 -1.40
CA LYS A 133 3.86 -23.12 -0.09
C LYS A 133 4.44 -21.71 0.02
N LEU A 134 5.11 -21.22 -1.04
CA LEU A 134 5.60 -19.83 -1.08
C LEU A 134 4.46 -18.83 -0.94
N LEU A 135 3.39 -19.01 -1.73
CA LEU A 135 2.26 -18.10 -1.71
C LEU A 135 1.53 -18.08 -0.35
N TYR A 136 1.40 -19.25 0.30
CA TYR A 136 0.87 -19.33 1.67
C TYR A 136 1.77 -18.63 2.70
N LYS A 137 3.09 -18.64 2.51
CA LYS A 137 4.00 -17.89 3.38
C LYS A 137 3.80 -16.38 3.23
N MET A 138 3.61 -15.89 2.00
CA MET A 138 3.28 -14.48 1.73
C MET A 138 1.94 -14.10 2.37
N LEU A 139 0.92 -14.94 2.24
CA LEU A 139 -0.37 -14.74 2.87
C LEU A 139 -0.27 -14.68 4.41
N ASN A 140 0.49 -15.60 5.00
CA ASN A 140 0.71 -15.61 6.45
C ASN A 140 1.48 -14.37 6.91
N PHE A 141 2.46 -13.93 6.14
CA PHE A 141 3.17 -12.69 6.39
C PHE A 141 2.22 -11.50 6.38
N LEU A 142 1.44 -11.30 5.31
CA LEU A 142 0.43 -10.25 5.22
C LEU A 142 -0.53 -10.24 6.41
N ASN A 143 -1.03 -11.41 6.81
CA ASN A 143 -1.98 -11.52 7.93
C ASN A 143 -1.42 -10.98 9.26
N ASN A 144 -0.09 -11.08 9.45
CA ASN A 144 0.60 -10.65 10.68
C ASN A 144 1.18 -9.24 10.59
N LEU A 145 1.07 -8.56 9.45
CA LEU A 145 1.56 -7.20 9.29
C LEU A 145 0.55 -6.16 9.78
N PRO A 146 0.98 -5.09 10.45
CA PRO A 146 0.16 -3.93 10.79
C PRO A 146 0.08 -2.98 9.58
N VAL A 147 -0.51 -3.44 8.49
CA VAL A 147 -0.68 -2.65 7.26
C VAL A 147 -2.12 -2.64 6.83
N VAL A 148 -2.51 -1.58 6.14
CA VAL A 148 -3.75 -1.51 5.37
C VAL A 148 -3.43 -1.20 3.92
N TYR A 149 -4.37 -1.39 3.01
CA TYR A 149 -4.14 -1.13 1.58
C TYR A 149 -5.38 -0.59 0.87
N GLU A 150 -5.14 -0.01 -0.30
CA GLU A 150 -6.16 0.32 -1.28
C GLU A 150 -5.68 -0.08 -2.68
N THR A 151 -6.58 -0.56 -3.53
CA THR A 151 -6.26 -0.89 -4.93
C THR A 151 -7.14 -0.12 -5.89
N ILE A 152 -6.51 0.73 -6.68
CA ILE A 152 -7.12 1.49 -7.76
C ILE A 152 -7.25 0.61 -8.99
N VAL A 153 -8.46 0.44 -9.50
CA VAL A 153 -8.74 -0.36 -10.70
C VAL A 153 -9.27 0.54 -11.82
N VAL A 154 -8.64 0.47 -12.98
CA VAL A 154 -9.13 1.11 -14.21
C VAL A 154 -9.42 0.06 -15.26
N ASN A 155 -10.66 0.01 -15.74
CA ASN A 155 -11.01 -0.81 -16.90
C ASN A 155 -10.43 -0.17 -18.16
N ARG A 156 -9.59 -0.90 -18.88
CA ARG A 156 -8.89 -0.41 -20.09
C ARG A 156 -9.83 -0.12 -21.26
N LYS A 157 -11.03 -0.69 -21.26
CA LYS A 157 -12.06 -0.32 -22.26
C LYS A 157 -12.52 1.13 -22.11
N GLU A 158 -12.41 1.68 -20.91
CA GLU A 158 -12.77 3.08 -20.61
C GLU A 158 -11.62 4.06 -20.80
N ALA A 159 -10.40 3.57 -21.03
CA ALA A 159 -9.19 4.35 -21.17
C ALA A 159 -8.48 3.98 -22.49
N ILE A 160 -8.93 4.58 -23.58
CA ILE A 160 -8.55 4.20 -24.96
C ILE A 160 -7.11 4.55 -25.32
N ASP A 161 -6.51 5.51 -24.64
CA ASP A 161 -5.13 5.96 -24.86
C ASP A 161 -4.40 6.20 -23.53
N LYS A 162 -3.10 6.49 -23.60
CA LYS A 162 -2.24 6.78 -22.44
C LYS A 162 -2.73 8.00 -21.65
N ILE A 163 -3.23 9.03 -22.31
CA ILE A 163 -3.65 10.27 -21.67
C ILE A 163 -4.92 10.02 -20.85
N SER A 164 -5.90 9.35 -21.43
CA SER A 164 -7.14 9.01 -20.73
C SER A 164 -6.91 8.07 -19.56
N LEU A 165 -5.97 7.10 -19.69
CA LEU A 165 -5.56 6.23 -18.59
C LEU A 165 -4.90 7.04 -17.47
N SER A 166 -3.93 7.89 -17.81
CA SER A 166 -3.24 8.74 -16.85
C SER A 166 -4.21 9.64 -16.08
N GLY A 167 -5.14 10.29 -16.78
CA GLY A 167 -6.17 11.12 -16.15
C GLY A 167 -7.09 10.34 -15.22
N LYS A 168 -7.52 9.13 -15.61
CA LYS A 168 -8.34 8.26 -14.74
C LYS A 168 -7.59 7.78 -13.52
N LEU A 169 -6.32 7.38 -13.66
CA LEU A 169 -5.48 6.97 -12.53
C LEU A 169 -5.27 8.13 -11.56
N ALA A 170 -4.84 9.30 -12.07
CA ALA A 170 -4.63 10.49 -11.24
C ALA A 170 -5.90 10.86 -10.45
N LYS A 171 -7.07 10.86 -11.13
CA LYS A 171 -8.36 11.14 -10.50
C LYS A 171 -8.67 10.13 -9.39
N LYS A 172 -8.58 8.83 -9.67
CA LYS A 172 -8.90 7.78 -8.69
C LYS A 172 -7.94 7.76 -7.50
N ILE A 173 -6.64 7.96 -7.72
CA ILE A 173 -5.67 8.09 -6.61
C ILE A 173 -6.02 9.30 -5.74
N SER A 174 -6.34 10.46 -6.36
CA SER A 174 -6.77 11.65 -5.62
C SER A 174 -8.09 11.43 -4.84
N GLU A 175 -9.02 10.64 -5.40
CA GLU A 175 -10.28 10.27 -4.73
C GLU A 175 -10.00 9.41 -3.48
N VAL A 176 -9.11 8.42 -3.57
CA VAL A 176 -8.68 7.59 -2.43
C VAL A 176 -8.06 8.45 -1.32
N ILE A 177 -7.14 9.35 -1.66
CA ILE A 177 -6.49 10.21 -0.67
C ILE A 177 -7.53 11.08 0.05
N ARG A 178 -8.48 11.68 -0.70
CA ARG A 178 -9.55 12.50 -0.11
C ARG A 178 -10.54 11.70 0.72
N LEU A 179 -10.86 10.47 0.30
CA LEU A 179 -11.78 9.61 1.04
C LEU A 179 -11.23 9.25 2.42
N HIS A 180 -9.92 9.13 2.53
CA HIS A 180 -9.21 8.76 3.75
C HIS A 180 -8.37 9.92 4.32
N GLU A 181 -8.80 11.18 4.11
CA GLU A 181 -8.08 12.39 4.52
C GLU A 181 -7.70 12.34 6.01
N ASP A 182 -8.64 11.99 6.89
CA ASP A 182 -8.39 11.88 8.34
C ASP A 182 -7.26 10.88 8.68
N TYR A 183 -7.14 9.78 7.91
CA TYR A 183 -6.07 8.81 8.09
C TYR A 183 -4.73 9.42 7.67
N PHE A 184 -4.65 10.05 6.51
CA PHE A 184 -3.41 10.62 5.99
C PHE A 184 -2.95 11.84 6.79
N ASP A 185 -3.88 12.66 7.27
CA ASP A 185 -3.59 13.83 8.11
C ASP A 185 -3.03 13.48 9.50
N SER A 186 -3.09 12.21 9.89
CA SER A 186 -2.48 11.73 11.13
C SER A 186 -0.94 11.60 11.03
N PHE A 187 -0.36 11.79 9.84
CA PHE A 187 1.07 11.67 9.60
C PHE A 187 1.72 12.99 9.22
N ASP A 188 2.88 13.28 9.80
CA ASP A 188 3.67 14.49 9.53
C ASP A 188 4.46 14.39 8.20
N LYS A 189 4.73 13.16 7.75
CA LYS A 189 5.49 12.89 6.53
C LYS A 189 4.99 11.64 5.83
N VAL A 190 4.94 11.69 4.50
CA VAL A 190 4.64 10.56 3.63
C VAL A 190 5.89 10.17 2.84
N ILE A 191 6.24 8.89 2.82
CA ILE A 191 7.35 8.35 2.02
C ILE A 191 6.78 7.33 1.04
N VAL A 192 6.91 7.61 -0.25
CA VAL A 192 6.41 6.76 -1.34
C VAL A 192 7.54 5.89 -1.86
N TYR A 193 7.36 4.59 -1.81
CA TYR A 193 8.26 3.57 -2.34
C TYR A 193 7.67 2.94 -3.60
N TYR A 194 8.34 3.15 -4.72
CA TYR A 194 7.98 2.59 -6.01
C TYR A 194 9.23 2.19 -6.78
N ASP A 195 9.18 1.09 -7.53
CA ASP A 195 10.34 0.59 -8.28
C ASP A 195 10.64 1.39 -9.56
N ASN A 196 9.71 2.29 -9.94
CA ASN A 196 9.73 3.06 -11.19
C ASN A 196 9.67 2.17 -12.45
N GLY A 197 8.96 1.05 -12.36
CA GLY A 197 8.74 0.13 -13.48
C GLY A 197 8.09 0.80 -14.68
N GLN A 198 7.20 1.79 -14.45
CA GLN A 198 6.53 2.54 -15.52
C GLN A 198 6.69 4.06 -15.31
N ILE A 199 7.27 4.73 -16.32
CA ILE A 199 7.56 6.19 -16.28
C ILE A 199 6.26 6.99 -16.14
N GLU A 200 5.21 6.59 -16.85
CA GLU A 200 3.89 7.26 -16.80
C GLU A 200 3.30 7.20 -15.39
N LEU A 201 3.35 6.04 -14.72
CA LEU A 201 2.85 5.90 -13.37
C LEU A 201 3.69 6.72 -12.39
N SER A 202 5.01 6.71 -12.51
CA SER A 202 5.92 7.54 -11.69
C SER A 202 5.55 9.02 -11.78
N ALA A 203 5.27 9.53 -12.98
CA ALA A 203 4.86 10.92 -13.18
C ALA A 203 3.50 11.23 -12.54
N ILE A 204 2.53 10.32 -12.65
CA ILE A 204 1.21 10.47 -12.02
C ILE A 204 1.33 10.49 -10.49
N LEU A 205 2.08 9.54 -9.91
CA LEU A 205 2.30 9.45 -8.46
C LEU A 205 2.95 10.74 -7.93
N ASN A 206 4.04 11.19 -8.58
CA ASN A 206 4.71 12.43 -8.19
C ASN A 206 3.74 13.62 -8.23
N ALA A 207 2.98 13.80 -9.31
CA ALA A 207 2.05 14.91 -9.45
C ALA A 207 0.94 14.87 -8.38
N VAL A 208 0.28 13.72 -8.20
CA VAL A 208 -0.86 13.59 -7.30
C VAL A 208 -0.43 13.73 -5.84
N PHE A 209 0.61 13.01 -5.42
CA PHE A 209 1.05 13.03 -4.03
C PHE A 209 1.64 14.40 -3.63
N SER A 210 2.38 15.08 -4.51
CA SER A 210 2.89 16.43 -4.23
C SER A 210 1.79 17.48 -4.09
N VAL A 211 0.62 17.28 -4.69
CA VAL A 211 -0.53 18.17 -4.51
C VAL A 211 -1.25 17.93 -3.19
N HIS A 212 -1.34 16.67 -2.75
CA HIS A 212 -2.10 16.29 -1.57
C HIS A 212 -1.28 16.36 -0.27
N PHE A 213 0.02 16.13 -0.32
CA PHE A 213 0.88 16.08 0.87
C PHE A 213 1.91 17.21 0.87
N GLY A 214 1.90 18.01 1.93
CA GLY A 214 2.88 19.10 2.11
C GLY A 214 4.31 18.61 2.38
N ASN A 215 4.48 17.38 2.87
CA ASN A 215 5.78 16.76 3.15
C ASN A 215 5.78 15.32 2.61
N VAL A 216 6.15 15.17 1.34
CA VAL A 216 6.24 13.88 0.66
C VAL A 216 7.64 13.65 0.11
N GLU A 217 8.15 12.44 0.30
CA GLU A 217 9.44 11.97 -0.23
C GLU A 217 9.21 10.77 -1.14
N PHE A 218 9.84 10.75 -2.31
CA PHE A 218 9.77 9.62 -3.25
C PHE A 218 11.09 8.86 -3.23
N ARG A 219 11.00 7.55 -3.05
CA ARG A 219 12.15 6.64 -3.04
C ARG A 219 11.99 5.59 -4.12
N LYS A 220 12.98 5.48 -5.00
CA LYS A 220 13.09 4.33 -5.87
C LYS A 220 13.38 3.10 -5.00
N ALA A 221 12.50 2.11 -5.05
CA ALA A 221 12.58 0.91 -4.23
C ALA A 221 12.95 -0.31 -5.09
N GLU A 222 13.80 -1.18 -4.54
CA GLU A 222 14.13 -2.46 -5.14
C GLU A 222 13.34 -3.57 -4.41
N PRO A 223 12.54 -4.39 -5.11
CA PRO A 223 11.71 -5.42 -4.47
C PRO A 223 12.48 -6.38 -3.56
N GLN A 224 13.75 -6.63 -3.83
CA GLN A 224 14.62 -7.48 -3.02
C GLN A 224 14.88 -6.90 -1.63
N LYS A 225 14.94 -5.56 -1.52
CA LYS A 225 15.27 -4.86 -0.28
C LYS A 225 14.05 -4.56 0.61
N TYR A 226 12.85 -4.52 0.00
CA TYR A 226 11.64 -4.10 0.70
C TYR A 226 10.55 -5.18 0.65
N ARG A 227 10.35 -5.90 1.75
CA ARG A 227 9.33 -6.96 1.83
C ARG A 227 7.90 -6.42 1.67
N LEU A 228 7.65 -5.15 2.04
CA LEU A 228 6.34 -4.52 1.84
C LEU A 228 6.04 -4.22 0.38
N LEU A 229 7.06 -4.04 -0.48
CA LEU A 229 6.85 -3.93 -1.93
C LEU A 229 6.39 -5.28 -2.52
N GLN A 230 6.95 -6.40 -2.02
CA GLN A 230 6.47 -7.74 -2.38
C GLN A 230 5.04 -8.01 -1.89
N ILE A 231 4.63 -7.39 -0.79
CA ILE A 231 3.24 -7.44 -0.31
C ILE A 231 2.32 -6.62 -1.24
N ALA A 232 2.79 -5.48 -1.76
CA ALA A 232 2.02 -4.72 -2.74
C ALA A 232 1.79 -5.54 -4.02
N ASP A 233 2.83 -6.21 -4.57
CA ASP A 233 2.72 -7.18 -5.67
C ASP A 233 1.74 -8.32 -5.35
N PHE A 234 1.85 -8.90 -4.16
CA PHE A 234 0.97 -9.97 -3.71
C PHE A 234 -0.51 -9.54 -3.70
N ILE A 235 -0.81 -8.39 -3.09
CA ILE A 235 -2.17 -7.85 -3.00
C ILE A 235 -2.67 -7.49 -4.41
N CYS A 236 -1.87 -6.81 -5.23
CA CYS A 236 -2.20 -6.44 -6.60
C CYS A 236 -2.58 -7.68 -7.44
N SER A 237 -1.79 -8.75 -7.33
CA SER A 237 -2.05 -10.02 -7.98
C SER A 237 -3.35 -10.67 -7.52
N VAL A 238 -3.64 -10.65 -6.20
CA VAL A 238 -4.87 -11.25 -5.64
C VAL A 238 -6.10 -10.44 -6.04
N GLU A 239 -6.02 -9.09 -6.06
CA GLU A 239 -7.12 -8.23 -6.53
C GLU A 239 -7.40 -8.44 -8.03
N LEU A 240 -6.38 -8.62 -8.87
CA LEU A 240 -6.57 -8.99 -10.27
C LEU A 240 -7.24 -10.35 -10.41
N LEU A 241 -6.84 -11.35 -9.62
CA LEU A 241 -7.46 -12.69 -9.60
C LEU A 241 -8.93 -12.63 -9.14
N LYS A 242 -9.25 -11.77 -8.18
CA LYS A 242 -10.61 -11.51 -7.72
C LYS A 242 -11.49 -11.01 -8.87
N ILE A 243 -11.03 -10.02 -9.63
CA ILE A 243 -11.73 -9.50 -10.81
C ILE A 243 -11.92 -10.61 -11.86
N LYS A 244 -10.84 -11.32 -12.22
CA LYS A 244 -10.89 -12.43 -13.19
C LYS A 244 -11.87 -13.54 -12.75
N MET A 245 -11.90 -13.87 -11.47
CA MET A 245 -12.81 -14.87 -10.92
C MET A 245 -14.27 -14.42 -11.03
N GLN A 246 -14.57 -13.16 -10.73
CA GLN A 246 -15.92 -12.58 -10.85
C GLN A 246 -16.40 -12.59 -12.29
N GLU A 247 -15.51 -12.33 -13.24
CA GLU A 247 -15.79 -12.35 -14.69
C GLU A 247 -15.68 -13.75 -15.32
N LYS A 248 -15.39 -14.79 -14.55
CA LYS A 248 -15.16 -16.16 -15.06
C LYS A 248 -14.04 -16.23 -16.11
N ARG A 249 -12.97 -15.48 -15.90
CA ARG A 249 -11.82 -15.31 -16.82
C ARG A 249 -10.50 -15.82 -16.24
N LEU A 250 -10.54 -16.62 -15.18
CA LEU A 250 -9.33 -17.28 -14.69
C LEU A 250 -8.74 -18.16 -15.79
N SER A 251 -7.43 -18.11 -15.96
CA SER A 251 -6.74 -19.01 -16.86
C SER A 251 -6.67 -20.43 -16.27
N LYS A 252 -6.46 -21.44 -17.13
CA LYS A 252 -6.28 -22.81 -16.66
C LYS A 252 -5.13 -22.97 -15.65
N SER A 253 -4.04 -22.19 -15.82
CA SER A 253 -2.94 -22.16 -14.86
C SER A 253 -3.37 -21.65 -13.50
N GLU A 254 -4.14 -20.54 -13.46
CA GLU A 254 -4.64 -19.93 -12.23
C GLU A 254 -5.65 -20.86 -11.55
N GLU A 255 -6.58 -21.47 -12.30
CA GLU A 255 -7.52 -22.44 -11.74
C GLU A 255 -6.82 -23.64 -11.13
N ASN A 256 -5.84 -24.22 -11.85
CA ASN A 256 -5.04 -25.34 -11.35
C ASN A 256 -4.23 -24.95 -10.11
N PHE A 257 -3.67 -23.75 -10.10
CA PHE A 257 -2.86 -23.29 -8.98
C PHE A 257 -3.68 -23.18 -7.67
N PHE A 258 -4.90 -22.70 -7.73
CA PHE A 258 -5.77 -22.51 -6.57
C PHE A 258 -6.73 -23.68 -6.29
N TYR A 259 -6.58 -24.82 -6.97
CA TYR A 259 -7.44 -26.02 -6.93
C TYR A 259 -8.88 -25.74 -7.38
N LYS A 260 -9.53 -24.72 -6.80
CA LYS A 260 -10.92 -24.32 -7.10
C LYS A 260 -11.09 -22.83 -6.82
N PRO A 261 -11.97 -22.14 -7.56
CA PRO A 261 -12.28 -20.73 -7.29
C PRO A 261 -12.77 -20.46 -5.86
N LYS A 262 -13.41 -21.45 -5.22
CA LYS A 262 -13.86 -21.37 -3.82
C LYS A 262 -12.67 -21.24 -2.85
N GLU A 263 -11.56 -21.93 -3.09
CA GLU A 263 -10.36 -21.88 -2.26
C GLU A 263 -9.64 -20.52 -2.43
N LEU A 264 -9.52 -20.04 -3.66
CA LEU A 264 -9.00 -18.70 -3.93
C LEU A 264 -9.82 -17.64 -3.14
N LYS A 265 -11.16 -17.69 -3.24
CA LYS A 265 -12.04 -16.75 -2.54
C LYS A 265 -11.90 -16.86 -1.03
N LYS A 266 -11.98 -18.08 -0.46
CA LYS A 266 -12.03 -18.29 0.99
C LYS A 266 -10.71 -17.97 1.66
N THR A 267 -9.59 -18.32 1.04
CA THR A 267 -8.28 -18.26 1.63
C THR A 267 -7.56 -16.95 1.32
N PHE A 268 -7.42 -16.60 0.02
CA PHE A 268 -6.62 -15.45 -0.39
C PHE A 268 -7.43 -14.16 -0.43
N ILE A 269 -8.52 -14.12 -1.19
CA ILE A 269 -9.31 -12.90 -1.38
C ILE A 269 -9.83 -12.37 -0.04
N LYS A 270 -10.49 -13.22 0.77
CA LYS A 270 -11.02 -12.80 2.07
C LYS A 270 -9.93 -12.36 3.08
N SER A 271 -8.73 -12.91 2.98
CA SER A 271 -7.63 -12.50 3.86
C SER A 271 -7.07 -11.14 3.44
N VAL A 272 -6.94 -10.91 2.14
CA VAL A 272 -6.54 -9.60 1.60
C VAL A 272 -7.61 -8.56 1.95
N GLU A 273 -8.89 -8.82 1.69
CA GLU A 273 -10.00 -7.90 1.99
C GLU A 273 -10.06 -7.43 3.46
N LYS A 274 -9.53 -8.20 4.42
CA LYS A 274 -9.45 -7.78 5.83
C LYS A 274 -8.46 -6.65 6.09
N LYS A 275 -7.56 -6.41 5.15
CA LYS A 275 -6.53 -5.35 5.22
C LYS A 275 -6.92 -4.10 4.45
N HIS A 276 -8.07 -4.12 3.77
CA HIS A 276 -8.58 -2.95 3.05
C HIS A 276 -8.90 -1.82 4.04
N ILE A 277 -8.48 -0.57 3.70
CA ILE A 277 -8.68 0.61 4.53
C ILE A 277 -10.14 1.05 4.56
#